data_91e8a797c48e70b1f7bc9e7a3d0b4b2c
#
_entry.id   91e8a797c48e70b1f7bc9e7a3d0b4b2c
#
_cell.length_a   1.000
_cell.length_b   1.000
_cell.length_c   1.000
_cell.angle_alpha   90.00
_cell.angle_beta   90.00
_cell.angle_gamma   90.00
#
_symmetry.space_group_name_H-M   'P 1'
#
loop_
_entity.id
_entity.type
_entity.pdbx_description
1 polymer ?
#
loop_
_entity_poly.entity_id
_entity_poly.type
_entity_poly.pdbx_seq_one_letter_code
_entity_poly.pdbx_strand_id
1 'polypeptide(L)'
;QRFEKAFLESGTWEVIHPVDGNLILQPVSINPDINPVENGTYSLIQSEWIEPITEDTIKSTSELGAKVKRKKIDLNIQSANQFNLTQLSAAEKISAIQAIRKSVVAFQNAMKNIYNKVSAVAAKITAIRNQIESTITAAVMNIAALAGQIQSLVELPGLIQMDIKSKIKAYSEMATGILNLSPDGTDKSSKNTVLAQEIFLSSVSASMADTITTADYSTRSQVIEVIEDILELYNNIAEGLDSVMSSFSSNDFDLQYYSQSESFSAAMILLANMIAYLLRVSFDLKVEKTIRLDIDKSPIRIVIEQYGELGENDILLDMFISANKLKGTEIFIIPSGREVVVYV
;
A
#
# COMPACT_ATOMS: atom_id res chain seq x y z
N GLN A 1 -16.73 -44.16 1.29
CA GLN A 1 -18.19 -44.03 1.49
C GLN A 1 -18.57 -43.20 2.75
N ARG A 2 -18.03 -43.48 3.96
CA ARG A 2 -18.36 -42.68 5.15
C ARG A 2 -17.76 -41.27 5.09
N PHE A 3 -16.53 -41.16 4.64
CA PHE A 3 -15.83 -39.85 4.52
C PHE A 3 -16.45 -38.97 3.41
N GLU A 4 -16.77 -39.59 2.26
CA GLU A 4 -17.44 -38.86 1.15
C GLU A 4 -18.84 -38.39 1.58
N LYS A 5 -19.59 -39.18 2.33
CA LYS A 5 -20.90 -38.79 2.83
C LYS A 5 -20.81 -37.62 3.82
N ALA A 6 -19.83 -37.67 4.73
CA ALA A 6 -19.59 -36.62 5.69
C ALA A 6 -19.13 -35.32 4.99
N PHE A 7 -18.33 -35.46 3.92
CA PHE A 7 -17.83 -34.30 3.15
C PHE A 7 -18.93 -33.57 2.38
N LEU A 8 -19.99 -34.27 2.01
CA LEU A 8 -21.15 -33.71 1.32
C LEU A 8 -22.16 -33.05 2.29
N GLU A 9 -22.00 -33.25 3.59
CA GLU A 9 -22.81 -32.57 4.59
C GLU A 9 -22.38 -31.10 4.70
N SER A 10 -23.35 -30.19 4.60
CA SER A 10 -23.09 -28.77 4.73
C SER A 10 -22.66 -28.43 6.16
N GLY A 11 -21.51 -27.76 6.30
CA GLY A 11 -21.01 -27.31 7.60
C GLY A 11 -19.52 -27.02 7.59
N THR A 12 -19.06 -26.49 8.70
CA THR A 12 -17.63 -26.21 8.93
C THR A 12 -17.02 -27.38 9.69
N TRP A 13 -15.77 -27.67 9.36
CA TRP A 13 -14.98 -28.73 9.98
C TRP A 13 -13.79 -28.16 10.69
N GLU A 14 -13.47 -28.68 11.86
CA GLU A 14 -12.18 -28.42 12.49
C GLU A 14 -11.14 -29.38 11.88
N VAL A 15 -10.18 -28.79 11.16
CA VAL A 15 -9.13 -29.54 10.45
C VAL A 15 -7.80 -29.25 11.12
N ILE A 16 -7.09 -30.29 11.55
CA ILE A 16 -5.74 -30.17 12.11
C ILE A 16 -4.74 -30.23 10.96
N HIS A 17 -4.23 -29.07 10.57
CA HIS A 17 -3.21 -28.96 9.53
C HIS A 17 -1.81 -29.09 10.14
N PRO A 18 -0.89 -29.88 9.56
CA PRO A 18 0.41 -30.18 10.16
C PRO A 18 1.34 -28.96 10.27
N VAL A 19 1.10 -27.91 9.48
CA VAL A 19 1.91 -26.67 9.48
C VAL A 19 1.15 -25.52 10.15
N ASP A 20 -0.14 -25.35 9.82
CA ASP A 20 -0.93 -24.18 10.23
C ASP A 20 -1.76 -24.42 11.50
N GLY A 21 -1.74 -25.64 12.05
CA GLY A 21 -2.46 -25.98 13.28
C GLY A 21 -3.95 -26.23 13.05
N ASN A 22 -4.79 -25.86 14.04
CA ASN A 22 -6.23 -26.06 13.96
C ASN A 22 -6.88 -24.99 13.08
N LEU A 23 -7.52 -25.41 12.01
CA LEU A 23 -8.24 -24.56 11.07
C LEU A 23 -9.74 -24.93 11.09
N ILE A 24 -10.60 -23.93 10.97
CA ILE A 24 -12.03 -24.15 10.73
C ILE A 24 -12.26 -23.95 9.24
N LEU A 25 -12.56 -25.03 8.53
CA LEU A 25 -12.65 -25.04 7.07
C LEU A 25 -13.99 -25.59 6.62
N GLN A 26 -14.47 -25.09 5.48
CA GLN A 26 -15.62 -25.62 4.79
C GLN A 26 -15.15 -26.41 3.55
N PRO A 27 -15.56 -27.66 3.39
CA PRO A 27 -15.21 -28.43 2.21
C PRO A 27 -15.93 -27.89 0.97
N VAL A 28 -15.21 -27.81 -0.14
CA VAL A 28 -15.71 -27.30 -1.44
C VAL A 28 -15.82 -28.45 -2.43
N SER A 29 -14.74 -29.20 -2.59
CA SER A 29 -14.72 -30.34 -3.51
C SER A 29 -13.88 -31.48 -2.96
N ILE A 30 -14.25 -32.69 -3.35
CA ILE A 30 -13.51 -33.91 -3.07
C ILE A 30 -13.34 -34.68 -4.38
N ASN A 31 -12.12 -35.03 -4.70
CA ASN A 31 -11.81 -35.85 -5.87
C ASN A 31 -11.02 -37.09 -5.44
N PRO A 32 -11.70 -38.22 -5.22
CA PRO A 32 -11.02 -39.48 -4.88
C PRO A 32 -10.37 -40.07 -6.13
N ASP A 33 -9.06 -40.17 -6.14
CA ASP A 33 -8.33 -40.95 -7.14
C ASP A 33 -8.25 -42.40 -6.69
N ILE A 34 -9.15 -43.22 -7.22
CA ILE A 34 -9.23 -44.65 -6.93
C ILE A 34 -8.62 -45.39 -8.11
N ASN A 35 -7.31 -45.33 -8.27
CA ASN A 35 -6.59 -46.11 -9.26
C ASN A 35 -5.85 -47.28 -8.60
N PRO A 36 -6.42 -48.49 -8.58
CA PRO A 36 -5.81 -49.65 -7.90
C PRO A 36 -4.52 -50.14 -8.57
N VAL A 37 -4.23 -49.67 -9.80
CA VAL A 37 -3.02 -50.06 -10.51
C VAL A 37 -1.84 -49.14 -10.14
N GLU A 38 -2.12 -47.88 -9.94
CA GLU A 38 -1.08 -46.89 -9.60
C GLU A 38 -0.93 -46.71 -8.08
N ASN A 39 -2.03 -46.77 -7.34
CA ASN A 39 -2.06 -46.45 -5.90
C ASN A 39 -1.94 -47.70 -4.99
N GLY A 40 -1.87 -48.89 -5.56
CA GLY A 40 -1.73 -50.12 -4.78
C GLY A 40 -2.90 -50.38 -3.80
N THR A 41 -2.60 -50.38 -2.49
CA THR A 41 -3.59 -50.61 -1.42
C THR A 41 -4.17 -49.33 -0.80
N TYR A 42 -3.82 -48.14 -1.28
CA TYR A 42 -4.32 -46.89 -0.77
C TYR A 42 -4.99 -46.06 -1.87
N SER A 43 -5.90 -45.20 -1.48
CA SER A 43 -6.54 -44.24 -2.37
C SER A 43 -6.02 -42.82 -2.06
N LEU A 44 -5.67 -42.09 -3.09
CA LEU A 44 -5.34 -40.67 -2.95
C LEU A 44 -6.64 -39.87 -2.97
N ILE A 45 -6.84 -39.02 -1.97
CA ILE A 45 -8.03 -38.16 -1.90
C ILE A 45 -7.52 -36.72 -1.99
N GLN A 46 -7.89 -36.03 -3.05
CA GLN A 46 -7.68 -34.62 -3.22
C GLN A 46 -8.93 -33.85 -2.77
N SER A 47 -8.78 -32.88 -1.89
CA SER A 47 -9.90 -32.07 -1.40
C SER A 47 -9.56 -30.62 -1.38
N GLU A 48 -10.50 -29.77 -1.77
CA GLU A 48 -10.40 -28.33 -1.69
C GLU A 48 -11.25 -27.81 -0.52
N TRP A 49 -10.67 -26.91 0.22
CA TRP A 49 -11.28 -26.33 1.39
C TRP A 49 -11.21 -24.79 1.31
N ILE A 50 -12.24 -24.13 1.82
CA ILE A 50 -12.24 -22.69 2.03
C ILE A 50 -12.40 -22.38 3.51
N GLU A 51 -11.74 -21.34 3.97
CA GLU A 51 -11.98 -20.79 5.30
C GLU A 51 -13.31 -20.04 5.26
N PRO A 52 -14.34 -20.45 6.03
CA PRO A 52 -15.61 -19.76 6.02
C PRO A 52 -15.45 -18.38 6.63
N ILE A 53 -16.08 -17.38 6.04
CA ILE A 53 -16.21 -16.06 6.64
C ILE A 53 -17.27 -16.19 7.75
N THR A 54 -16.82 -16.44 8.98
CA THR A 54 -17.68 -16.36 10.17
C THR A 54 -17.77 -14.90 10.64
N GLU A 55 -18.83 -14.52 11.36
CA GLU A 55 -18.93 -13.18 11.95
C GLU A 55 -17.71 -12.83 12.82
N ASP A 56 -17.11 -13.83 13.48
CA ASP A 56 -15.88 -13.67 14.27
C ASP A 56 -14.62 -13.45 13.42
N THR A 57 -14.63 -13.80 12.12
CA THR A 57 -13.50 -13.54 11.20
C THR A 57 -13.56 -12.17 10.55
N ILE A 58 -14.69 -11.46 10.64
CA ILE A 58 -14.82 -10.10 10.14
C ILE A 58 -14.17 -9.15 11.15
N LYS A 59 -12.87 -8.92 10.98
CA LYS A 59 -12.16 -7.93 11.80
C LYS A 59 -12.73 -6.54 11.58
N SER A 60 -12.86 -5.79 12.67
CA SER A 60 -13.28 -4.39 12.60
C SER A 60 -12.25 -3.55 11.83
N THR A 61 -12.69 -2.45 11.23
CA THR A 61 -11.81 -1.49 10.54
C THR A 61 -10.68 -1.01 11.46
N SER A 62 -10.94 -0.83 12.76
CA SER A 62 -9.94 -0.42 13.75
C SER A 62 -8.86 -1.49 13.98
N GLU A 63 -9.24 -2.78 14.02
CA GLU A 63 -8.29 -3.89 14.18
C GLU A 63 -7.39 -4.06 12.96
N LEU A 64 -7.98 -3.97 11.76
CA LEU A 64 -7.21 -4.01 10.51
C LEU A 64 -6.28 -2.81 10.40
N GLY A 65 -6.72 -1.60 10.75
CA GLY A 65 -5.88 -0.41 10.81
C GLY A 65 -4.72 -0.56 11.79
N ALA A 66 -4.97 -1.12 12.98
CA ALA A 66 -3.92 -1.43 13.95
C ALA A 66 -2.93 -2.50 13.43
N LYS A 67 -3.41 -3.47 12.64
CA LYS A 67 -2.57 -4.48 12.00
C LYS A 67 -1.68 -3.86 10.93
N VAL A 68 -2.22 -2.97 10.10
CA VAL A 68 -1.44 -2.20 9.10
C VAL A 68 -0.33 -1.41 9.78
N LYS A 69 -0.62 -0.69 10.85
CA LYS A 69 0.39 0.07 11.61
C LYS A 69 1.50 -0.81 12.19
N ARG A 70 1.17 -2.00 12.70
CA ARG A 70 2.17 -2.97 13.17
C ARG A 70 3.06 -3.46 12.02
N LYS A 71 2.47 -3.80 10.86
CA LYS A 71 3.22 -4.25 9.69
C LYS A 71 4.10 -3.15 9.08
N LYS A 72 3.69 -1.88 9.17
CA LYS A 72 4.56 -0.73 8.90
C LYS A 72 5.81 -0.74 9.76
N ILE A 73 5.65 -0.93 11.07
CA ILE A 73 6.77 -0.98 12.03
C ILE A 73 7.69 -2.17 11.70
N ASP A 74 7.12 -3.34 11.43
CA ASP A 74 7.88 -4.52 11.02
C ASP A 74 8.74 -4.24 9.79
N LEU A 75 8.16 -3.64 8.74
CA LEU A 75 8.90 -3.26 7.51
C LEU A 75 10.01 -2.26 7.81
N ASN A 76 9.74 -1.23 8.61
CA ASN A 76 10.75 -0.23 8.99
C ASN A 76 11.92 -0.86 9.75
N ILE A 77 11.65 -1.80 10.65
CA ILE A 77 12.69 -2.53 11.39
C ILE A 77 13.49 -3.42 10.44
N GLN A 78 12.83 -4.19 9.59
CA GLN A 78 13.50 -5.09 8.64
C GLN A 78 14.39 -4.31 7.67
N SER A 79 13.89 -3.25 7.07
CA SER A 79 14.66 -2.41 6.14
C SER A 79 15.84 -1.73 6.82
N ALA A 80 15.69 -1.29 8.07
CA ALA A 80 16.79 -0.70 8.84
C ALA A 80 17.87 -1.74 9.21
N ASN A 81 17.47 -2.97 9.58
CA ASN A 81 18.41 -4.05 9.90
C ASN A 81 19.23 -4.49 8.68
N GLN A 82 18.59 -4.44 7.51
CA GLN A 82 19.23 -4.84 6.25
C GLN A 82 20.12 -3.74 5.68
N PHE A 83 19.85 -2.49 6.01
CA PHE A 83 20.70 -1.35 5.64
C PHE A 83 21.99 -1.35 6.47
N ASN A 84 22.82 -2.38 6.27
CA ASN A 84 24.04 -2.58 7.05
C ASN A 84 25.28 -2.05 6.31
N LEU A 85 25.68 -0.83 6.63
CA LEU A 85 26.89 -0.19 6.10
C LEU A 85 28.15 -0.38 7.01
N THR A 86 28.03 -1.16 8.08
CA THR A 86 29.09 -1.25 9.12
C THR A 86 30.37 -1.96 8.67
N GLN A 87 30.29 -2.79 7.65
CA GLN A 87 31.44 -3.56 7.12
C GLN A 87 32.12 -2.91 5.91
N LEU A 88 31.73 -1.66 5.56
CA LEU A 88 32.27 -0.99 4.38
C LEU A 88 33.71 -0.49 4.60
N SER A 89 34.56 -0.69 3.62
CA SER A 89 35.86 0.01 3.51
C SER A 89 35.64 1.54 3.42
N ALA A 90 36.71 2.31 3.59
CA ALA A 90 36.60 3.78 3.48
C ALA A 90 36.06 4.24 2.13
N ALA A 91 36.45 3.60 1.04
CA ALA A 91 35.96 3.90 -0.32
C ALA A 91 34.46 3.57 -0.48
N GLU A 92 34.02 2.43 0.06
CA GLU A 92 32.62 1.99 0.05
C GLU A 92 31.73 2.91 0.89
N LYS A 93 32.24 3.42 2.03
CA LYS A 93 31.54 4.45 2.82
C LYS A 93 31.31 5.72 2.03
N ILE A 94 32.33 6.21 1.28
CA ILE A 94 32.18 7.41 0.44
C ILE A 94 31.10 7.19 -0.62
N SER A 95 31.10 6.05 -1.27
CA SER A 95 30.10 5.67 -2.27
C SER A 95 28.69 5.61 -1.67
N ALA A 96 28.52 4.96 -0.51
CA ALA A 96 27.25 4.90 0.20
C ALA A 96 26.72 6.31 0.60
N ILE A 97 27.60 7.17 1.10
CA ILE A 97 27.29 8.55 1.42
C ILE A 97 26.78 9.32 0.18
N GLN A 98 27.44 9.16 -0.95
CA GLN A 98 27.03 9.79 -2.20
C GLN A 98 25.67 9.25 -2.68
N ALA A 99 25.44 7.94 -2.59
CA ALA A 99 24.16 7.33 -2.93
C ALA A 99 23.01 7.87 -2.06
N ILE A 100 23.21 7.98 -0.76
CA ILE A 100 22.23 8.55 0.16
C ILE A 100 21.94 10.01 -0.20
N ARG A 101 22.98 10.83 -0.46
CA ARG A 101 22.80 12.22 -0.88
C ARG A 101 22.00 12.34 -2.17
N LYS A 102 22.28 11.50 -3.17
CA LYS A 102 21.51 11.46 -4.42
C LYS A 102 20.04 11.11 -4.16
N SER A 103 19.78 10.12 -3.31
CA SER A 103 18.42 9.72 -2.94
C SER A 103 17.67 10.84 -2.19
N VAL A 104 18.32 11.54 -1.27
CA VAL A 104 17.76 12.74 -0.59
C VAL A 104 17.43 13.85 -1.58
N VAL A 105 18.29 14.09 -2.56
CA VAL A 105 18.04 15.10 -3.61
C VAL A 105 16.88 14.68 -4.51
N ALA A 106 16.80 13.41 -4.91
CA ALA A 106 15.70 12.88 -5.69
C ALA A 106 14.36 13.04 -4.94
N PHE A 107 14.34 12.69 -3.64
CA PHE A 107 13.21 12.95 -2.75
C PHE A 107 12.82 14.44 -2.74
N GLN A 108 13.77 15.35 -2.55
CA GLN A 108 13.49 16.78 -2.51
C GLN A 108 12.92 17.29 -3.84
N ASN A 109 13.42 16.81 -4.97
CA ASN A 109 12.93 17.20 -6.29
C ASN A 109 11.50 16.73 -6.52
N ALA A 110 11.17 15.49 -6.17
CA ALA A 110 9.81 14.96 -6.25
C ALA A 110 8.83 15.77 -5.39
N MET A 111 9.29 16.19 -4.22
CA MET A 111 8.46 16.94 -3.27
C MET A 111 8.44 18.46 -3.48
N LYS A 112 9.21 18.99 -4.41
CA LYS A 112 9.39 20.44 -4.60
C LYS A 112 8.07 21.21 -4.78
N ASN A 113 7.14 20.66 -5.53
CA ASN A 113 5.84 21.27 -5.80
C ASN A 113 4.94 21.32 -4.55
N ILE A 114 5.17 20.42 -3.60
CA ILE A 114 4.44 20.35 -2.34
C ILE A 114 5.04 21.31 -1.32
N TYR A 115 6.38 21.39 -1.23
CA TYR A 115 7.09 22.26 -0.27
C TYR A 115 6.84 23.74 -0.51
N ASN A 116 6.80 24.14 -1.76
CA ASN A 116 6.60 25.54 -2.11
C ASN A 116 5.27 26.10 -1.59
N LYS A 117 4.35 25.24 -1.18
CA LYS A 117 3.03 25.64 -0.66
C LYS A 117 2.96 25.66 0.88
N VAL A 118 3.90 25.03 1.59
CA VAL A 118 3.85 24.85 3.05
C VAL A 118 5.22 25.09 3.69
N SER A 119 5.48 26.32 4.11
CA SER A 119 6.77 26.73 4.68
C SER A 119 7.22 25.91 5.90
N ALA A 120 6.28 25.50 6.76
CA ALA A 120 6.58 24.67 7.93
C ALA A 120 7.16 23.28 7.55
N VAL A 121 6.71 22.72 6.43
CA VAL A 121 7.22 21.44 5.92
C VAL A 121 8.62 21.63 5.32
N ALA A 122 8.84 22.71 4.57
CA ALA A 122 10.16 23.05 4.05
C ALA A 122 11.22 23.16 5.17
N ALA A 123 10.85 23.78 6.30
CA ALA A 123 11.74 23.88 7.47
C ALA A 123 12.04 22.48 8.08
N LYS A 124 11.04 21.60 8.23
CA LYS A 124 11.24 20.24 8.73
C LYS A 124 12.16 19.42 7.83
N ILE A 125 11.99 19.51 6.51
CA ILE A 125 12.85 18.84 5.54
C ILE A 125 14.29 19.30 5.66
N THR A 126 14.49 20.62 5.74
CA THR A 126 15.82 21.19 5.91
C THR A 126 16.45 20.67 7.21
N ALA A 127 15.70 20.63 8.31
CA ALA A 127 16.18 20.10 9.58
C ALA A 127 16.59 18.63 9.50
N ILE A 128 15.73 17.75 8.93
CA ILE A 128 16.04 16.32 8.79
C ILE A 128 17.21 16.10 7.83
N ARG A 129 17.27 16.83 6.71
CA ARG A 129 18.41 16.78 5.81
C ARG A 129 19.72 17.12 6.51
N ASN A 130 19.73 18.18 7.33
CA ASN A 130 20.92 18.55 8.09
C ASN A 130 21.31 17.48 9.12
N GLN A 131 20.33 16.80 9.73
CA GLN A 131 20.59 15.66 10.60
C GLN A 131 21.20 14.48 9.83
N ILE A 132 20.68 14.14 8.64
CA ILE A 132 21.24 13.12 7.75
C ILE A 132 22.70 13.49 7.42
N GLU A 133 22.97 14.72 6.96
CA GLU A 133 24.33 15.18 6.66
C GLU A 133 25.27 15.09 7.87
N SER A 134 24.80 15.47 9.05
CA SER A 134 25.58 15.33 10.29
C SER A 134 25.91 13.87 10.58
N THR A 135 24.95 12.96 10.38
CA THR A 135 25.15 11.52 10.66
C THR A 135 26.10 10.87 9.67
N ILE A 136 26.00 11.18 8.38
CA ILE A 136 26.87 10.58 7.34
C ILE A 136 28.29 11.14 7.35
N THR A 137 28.49 12.36 7.87
CA THR A 137 29.81 12.99 7.98
C THR A 137 30.49 12.70 9.30
N ALA A 138 29.82 12.07 10.26
CA ALA A 138 30.40 11.70 11.55
C ALA A 138 31.56 10.68 11.37
N ALA A 139 32.55 10.75 12.24
CA ALA A 139 33.71 9.83 12.23
C ALA A 139 33.26 8.36 12.37
N VAL A 140 32.23 8.13 13.19
CA VAL A 140 31.54 6.84 13.30
C VAL A 140 30.08 7.04 12.88
N MET A 141 29.71 6.45 11.74
CA MET A 141 28.35 6.55 11.22
C MET A 141 27.39 5.67 12.04
N ASN A 142 26.37 6.27 12.61
CA ASN A 142 25.29 5.54 13.28
C ASN A 142 24.24 5.13 12.24
N ILE A 143 24.28 3.88 11.79
CA ILE A 143 23.41 3.36 10.73
C ILE A 143 21.94 3.33 11.16
N ALA A 144 21.64 2.96 12.40
CA ALA A 144 20.28 2.95 12.92
C ALA A 144 19.67 4.36 12.98
N ALA A 145 20.46 5.35 13.40
CA ALA A 145 20.03 6.74 13.39
C ALA A 145 19.79 7.24 11.95
N LEU A 146 20.66 6.87 11.01
CA LEU A 146 20.51 7.22 9.61
C LEU A 146 19.23 6.63 8.99
N ALA A 147 18.97 5.34 9.24
CA ALA A 147 17.74 4.68 8.80
C ALA A 147 16.49 5.40 9.33
N GLY A 148 16.45 5.70 10.64
CA GLY A 148 15.34 6.45 11.24
C GLY A 148 15.17 7.87 10.68
N GLN A 149 16.25 8.56 10.33
CA GLN A 149 16.20 9.88 9.69
C GLN A 149 15.66 9.79 8.25
N ILE A 150 16.04 8.78 7.48
CA ILE A 150 15.48 8.52 6.13
C ILE A 150 13.98 8.25 6.25
N GLN A 151 13.57 7.36 7.14
CA GLN A 151 12.16 7.05 7.38
C GLN A 151 11.38 8.33 7.76
N SER A 152 11.89 9.13 8.70
CA SER A 152 11.27 10.40 9.10
C SER A 152 11.17 11.41 7.95
N LEU A 153 12.15 11.44 7.06
CA LEU A 153 12.11 12.29 5.86
C LEU A 153 10.98 11.87 4.93
N VAL A 154 10.87 10.58 4.66
CA VAL A 154 9.87 10.01 3.75
C VAL A 154 8.44 10.08 4.31
N GLU A 155 8.27 10.10 5.63
CA GLU A 155 6.96 10.25 6.28
C GLU A 155 6.36 11.66 6.17
N LEU A 156 7.15 12.69 5.86
CA LEU A 156 6.69 14.09 5.83
C LEU A 156 5.46 14.35 4.95
N PRO A 157 5.28 13.77 3.75
CA PRO A 157 4.07 13.96 2.95
C PRO A 157 2.79 13.51 3.67
N GLY A 158 2.87 12.44 4.45
CA GLY A 158 1.76 11.94 5.26
C GLY A 158 1.23 12.97 6.27
N LEU A 159 2.11 13.85 6.77
CA LEU A 159 1.80 14.88 7.75
C LEU A 159 1.19 16.16 7.14
N ILE A 160 1.19 16.29 5.82
CA ILE A 160 0.64 17.46 5.13
C ILE A 160 -0.87 17.27 4.96
N GLN A 161 -1.61 18.35 5.15
CA GLN A 161 -3.05 18.36 4.92
C GLN A 161 -3.33 18.42 3.41
N MET A 162 -3.49 17.26 2.80
CA MET A 162 -3.77 17.05 1.38
C MET A 162 -4.75 15.89 1.23
N ASP A 163 -5.44 15.85 0.10
CA ASP A 163 -6.26 14.70 -0.26
C ASP A 163 -5.40 13.44 -0.46
N ILE A 164 -6.01 12.29 -0.28
CA ILE A 164 -5.31 10.99 -0.32
C ILE A 164 -4.65 10.72 -1.68
N LYS A 165 -5.32 11.08 -2.78
CA LYS A 165 -4.83 10.86 -4.15
C LYS A 165 -3.56 11.68 -4.42
N SER A 166 -3.53 12.95 -3.98
CA SER A 166 -2.35 13.80 -4.06
C SER A 166 -1.17 13.25 -3.23
N LYS A 167 -1.44 12.65 -2.06
CA LYS A 167 -0.40 12.01 -1.24
C LYS A 167 0.17 10.78 -1.93
N ILE A 168 -0.67 9.90 -2.46
CA ILE A 168 -0.22 8.68 -3.18
C ILE A 168 0.61 9.08 -4.40
N LYS A 169 0.15 10.07 -5.18
CA LYS A 169 0.90 10.59 -6.30
C LYS A 169 2.29 11.11 -5.90
N ALA A 170 2.39 11.80 -4.76
CA ALA A 170 3.68 12.26 -4.25
C ALA A 170 4.61 11.10 -3.90
N TYR A 171 4.09 10.03 -3.29
CA TYR A 171 4.87 8.82 -3.02
C TYR A 171 5.28 8.09 -4.30
N SER A 172 4.42 8.04 -5.32
CA SER A 172 4.74 7.48 -6.64
C SER A 172 5.86 8.28 -7.33
N GLU A 173 5.77 9.60 -7.33
CA GLU A 173 6.83 10.49 -7.87
C GLU A 173 8.16 10.30 -7.13
N MET A 174 8.13 10.13 -5.80
CA MET A 174 9.32 9.81 -5.00
C MET A 174 9.94 8.48 -5.40
N ALA A 175 9.13 7.41 -5.46
CA ALA A 175 9.59 6.09 -5.83
C ALA A 175 10.25 6.12 -7.21
N THR A 176 9.57 6.72 -8.20
CA THR A 176 10.10 6.89 -9.56
C THR A 176 11.42 7.68 -9.56
N GLY A 177 11.49 8.77 -8.81
CA GLY A 177 12.71 9.57 -8.71
C GLY A 177 13.89 8.81 -8.11
N ILE A 178 13.63 7.92 -7.16
CA ILE A 178 14.64 7.07 -6.52
C ILE A 178 15.07 5.94 -7.45
N LEU A 179 14.11 5.28 -8.13
CA LEU A 179 14.40 4.20 -9.09
C LEU A 179 15.22 4.69 -10.29
N ASN A 180 15.03 5.94 -10.71
CA ASN A 180 15.79 6.54 -11.81
C ASN A 180 17.24 6.93 -11.45
N LEU A 181 17.67 6.72 -10.21
CA LEU A 181 19.06 6.93 -9.83
C LEU A 181 19.91 5.80 -10.41
N SER A 182 20.65 6.12 -11.47
CA SER A 182 21.57 5.17 -12.05
C SER A 182 22.73 4.88 -11.09
N PRO A 183 23.10 3.61 -10.90
CA PRO A 183 24.34 3.27 -10.24
C PRO A 183 25.52 3.81 -11.06
N ASP A 184 26.33 4.67 -10.46
CA ASP A 184 27.52 5.21 -11.10
C ASP A 184 28.78 4.51 -10.60
N GLY A 185 29.64 4.06 -11.49
CA GLY A 185 31.00 3.68 -11.17
C GLY A 185 31.24 2.18 -11.01
N THR A 186 32.06 1.81 -10.03
CA THR A 186 32.45 0.40 -9.77
C THR A 186 31.26 -0.40 -9.22
N ASP A 187 31.34 -1.73 -9.36
CA ASP A 187 30.33 -2.66 -8.87
C ASP A 187 29.95 -2.44 -7.39
N LYS A 188 30.92 -2.08 -6.55
CA LYS A 188 30.69 -1.76 -5.14
C LYS A 188 29.91 -0.46 -4.94
N SER A 189 30.18 0.57 -5.76
CA SER A 189 29.41 1.82 -5.74
C SER A 189 27.96 1.58 -6.13
N SER A 190 27.74 0.73 -7.10
CA SER A 190 26.43 0.34 -7.58
C SER A 190 25.65 -0.41 -6.50
N LYS A 191 26.27 -1.36 -5.79
CA LYS A 191 25.65 -2.06 -4.66
C LYS A 191 25.19 -1.10 -3.56
N ASN A 192 26.02 -0.12 -3.20
CA ASN A 192 25.64 0.88 -2.20
C ASN A 192 24.50 1.79 -2.65
N THR A 193 24.42 2.08 -3.95
CA THR A 193 23.31 2.83 -4.52
C THR A 193 21.99 2.04 -4.39
N VAL A 194 22.02 0.75 -4.71
CA VAL A 194 20.85 -0.13 -4.57
C VAL A 194 20.40 -0.24 -3.12
N LEU A 195 21.33 -0.42 -2.17
CA LEU A 195 21.00 -0.45 -0.74
C LEU A 195 20.35 0.86 -0.27
N ALA A 196 20.86 2.00 -0.75
CA ALA A 196 20.25 3.28 -0.44
C ALA A 196 18.85 3.44 -1.09
N GLN A 197 18.68 2.99 -2.33
CA GLN A 197 17.36 2.99 -2.98
C GLN A 197 16.37 2.13 -2.22
N GLU A 198 16.77 0.93 -1.81
CA GLU A 198 15.90 -0.03 -1.11
C GLU A 198 15.36 0.53 0.21
N ILE A 199 16.21 1.18 1.05
CA ILE A 199 15.71 1.76 2.30
C ILE A 199 14.74 2.92 2.05
N PHE A 200 14.97 3.74 1.02
CA PHE A 200 14.02 4.80 0.67
C PHE A 200 12.70 4.24 0.14
N LEU A 201 12.73 3.22 -0.74
CA LEU A 201 11.52 2.60 -1.30
C LEU A 201 10.72 1.85 -0.24
N SER A 202 11.39 1.14 0.67
CA SER A 202 10.74 0.52 1.83
C SER A 202 10.09 1.57 2.73
N SER A 203 10.75 2.71 2.93
CA SER A 203 10.20 3.83 3.70
C SER A 203 8.99 4.47 3.02
N VAL A 204 8.99 4.59 1.69
CA VAL A 204 7.82 5.02 0.90
C VAL A 204 6.65 4.08 1.13
N SER A 205 6.87 2.78 0.99
CA SER A 205 5.86 1.75 1.21
C SER A 205 5.30 1.79 2.64
N ALA A 206 6.17 1.96 3.65
CA ALA A 206 5.78 2.08 5.05
C ALA A 206 4.97 3.35 5.33
N SER A 207 5.35 4.49 4.73
CA SER A 207 4.68 5.78 4.95
C SER A 207 3.29 5.83 4.33
N MET A 208 3.05 5.06 3.27
CA MET A 208 1.72 4.90 2.70
C MET A 208 0.73 4.28 3.69
N ALA A 209 1.18 3.37 4.55
CA ALA A 209 0.32 2.72 5.54
C ALA A 209 -0.35 3.73 6.50
N ASP A 210 0.40 4.74 6.97
CA ASP A 210 -0.18 5.80 7.80
C ASP A 210 -1.14 6.69 7.00
N THR A 211 -0.75 7.03 5.78
CA THR A 211 -1.57 7.86 4.90
C THR A 211 -2.93 7.22 4.65
N ILE A 212 -2.96 5.90 4.39
CA ILE A 212 -4.18 5.13 4.13
C ILE A 212 -5.04 5.00 5.38
N THR A 213 -4.42 4.72 6.54
CA THR A 213 -5.18 4.48 7.78
C THR A 213 -5.69 5.75 8.45
N THR A 214 -5.22 6.91 8.04
CA THR A 214 -5.62 8.22 8.56
C THR A 214 -6.46 9.04 7.57
N ALA A 215 -6.66 8.54 6.35
CA ALA A 215 -7.47 9.22 5.35
C ALA A 215 -8.97 9.05 5.62
N ASP A 216 -9.71 10.10 5.33
CA ASP A 216 -11.17 10.06 5.29
C ASP A 216 -11.62 9.71 3.87
N TYR A 217 -12.43 8.65 3.77
CA TYR A 217 -12.99 8.18 2.51
C TYR A 217 -14.47 8.49 2.45
N SER A 218 -14.92 9.10 1.36
CA SER A 218 -16.32 9.50 1.19
C SER A 218 -17.12 8.46 0.43
N THR A 219 -16.49 7.74 -0.50
CA THR A 219 -17.17 6.80 -1.40
C THR A 219 -16.38 5.52 -1.61
N ARG A 220 -17.10 4.47 -1.97
CA ARG A 220 -16.49 3.17 -2.31
C ARG A 220 -15.57 3.28 -3.52
N SER A 221 -15.96 4.05 -4.54
CA SER A 221 -15.16 4.25 -5.75
C SER A 221 -13.81 4.90 -5.43
N GLN A 222 -13.79 5.88 -4.51
CA GLN A 222 -12.55 6.50 -4.06
C GLN A 222 -11.60 5.49 -3.41
N VAL A 223 -12.12 4.56 -2.61
CA VAL A 223 -11.30 3.51 -1.99
C VAL A 223 -10.73 2.54 -3.03
N ILE A 224 -11.54 2.18 -4.05
CA ILE A 224 -11.09 1.30 -5.13
C ILE A 224 -9.97 1.96 -5.94
N GLU A 225 -10.12 3.25 -6.31
CA GLU A 225 -9.04 4.00 -6.97
C GLU A 225 -7.75 4.00 -6.13
N VAL A 226 -7.86 4.19 -4.82
CA VAL A 226 -6.71 4.15 -3.91
C VAL A 226 -6.05 2.77 -3.90
N ILE A 227 -6.82 1.68 -3.93
CA ILE A 227 -6.28 0.32 -4.04
C ILE A 227 -5.50 0.16 -5.35
N GLU A 228 -6.06 0.62 -6.47
CA GLU A 228 -5.42 0.56 -7.78
C GLU A 228 -4.10 1.35 -7.81
N ASP A 229 -4.12 2.60 -7.34
CA ASP A 229 -2.92 3.46 -7.24
C ASP A 229 -1.81 2.81 -6.37
N ILE A 230 -2.18 2.14 -5.27
CA ILE A 230 -1.24 1.45 -4.40
C ILE A 230 -0.63 0.23 -5.09
N LEU A 231 -1.47 -0.57 -5.76
CA LEU A 231 -1.00 -1.74 -6.52
C LEU A 231 -0.05 -1.32 -7.63
N GLU A 232 -0.37 -0.24 -8.35
CA GLU A 232 0.51 0.31 -9.39
C GLU A 232 1.85 0.75 -8.81
N LEU A 233 1.84 1.46 -7.67
CA LEU A 233 3.09 1.88 -7.00
C LEU A 233 3.94 0.68 -6.58
N TYR A 234 3.35 -0.34 -5.97
CA TYR A 234 4.10 -1.53 -5.55
C TYR A 234 4.64 -2.32 -6.73
N ASN A 235 3.89 -2.44 -7.83
CA ASN A 235 4.37 -3.06 -9.06
C ASN A 235 5.54 -2.28 -9.65
N ASN A 236 5.46 -0.95 -9.71
CA ASN A 236 6.54 -0.09 -10.20
C ASN A 236 7.82 -0.23 -9.34
N ILE A 237 7.67 -0.33 -8.01
CA ILE A 237 8.79 -0.57 -7.11
C ILE A 237 9.40 -1.95 -7.36
N ALA A 238 8.59 -3.00 -7.48
CA ALA A 238 9.06 -4.35 -7.70
C ALA A 238 9.79 -4.49 -9.05
N GLU A 239 9.17 -4.03 -10.14
CA GLU A 239 9.77 -4.06 -11.49
C GLU A 239 11.03 -3.19 -11.56
N GLY A 240 11.04 -2.03 -10.91
CA GLY A 240 12.20 -1.16 -10.84
C GLY A 240 13.37 -1.80 -10.11
N LEU A 241 13.13 -2.44 -8.97
CA LEU A 241 14.16 -3.18 -8.24
C LEU A 241 14.69 -4.37 -9.05
N ASP A 242 13.82 -5.15 -9.71
CA ASP A 242 14.20 -6.26 -10.57
C ASP A 242 15.05 -5.79 -11.76
N SER A 243 14.70 -4.64 -12.35
CA SER A 243 15.50 -4.03 -13.43
C SER A 243 16.89 -3.61 -12.95
N VAL A 244 16.98 -2.99 -11.78
CA VAL A 244 18.27 -2.63 -11.18
C VAL A 244 19.09 -3.88 -10.88
N MET A 245 18.48 -4.92 -10.33
CA MET A 245 19.15 -6.20 -10.04
C MET A 245 19.65 -6.90 -11.29
N SER A 246 18.84 -6.93 -12.35
CA SER A 246 19.21 -7.56 -13.63
C SER A 246 20.36 -6.84 -14.35
N SER A 247 20.44 -5.51 -14.17
CA SER A 247 21.57 -4.71 -14.68
C SER A 247 22.88 -4.97 -13.92
N PHE A 248 22.81 -5.63 -12.78
CA PHE A 248 23.86 -5.89 -11.82
C PHE A 248 24.47 -7.30 -11.97
N SER A 249 24.52 -7.85 -13.19
CA SER A 249 25.12 -9.17 -13.44
C SER A 249 26.64 -9.08 -13.40
N SER A 250 27.22 -9.14 -12.20
CA SER A 250 28.65 -9.40 -12.01
C SER A 250 28.88 -10.90 -12.02
N ASN A 251 29.96 -11.36 -12.67
CA ASN A 251 30.45 -12.74 -12.53
C ASN A 251 31.08 -13.01 -11.16
N ASP A 252 31.19 -11.99 -10.33
CA ASP A 252 31.71 -12.08 -8.97
C ASP A 252 30.55 -12.28 -7.99
N PHE A 253 30.48 -13.44 -7.37
CA PHE A 253 29.43 -13.87 -6.46
C PHE A 253 29.29 -12.95 -5.22
N ASP A 254 30.41 -12.37 -4.76
CA ASP A 254 30.45 -11.46 -3.61
C ASP A 254 29.86 -10.08 -3.93
N LEU A 255 29.71 -9.76 -5.22
CA LEU A 255 29.14 -8.50 -5.70
C LEU A 255 27.68 -8.64 -6.14
N GLN A 256 27.15 -9.87 -6.23
CA GLN A 256 25.74 -10.07 -6.53
C GLN A 256 24.89 -9.52 -5.39
N TYR A 257 24.03 -8.56 -5.71
CA TYR A 257 23.02 -8.08 -4.80
C TYR A 257 21.73 -8.87 -5.03
N TYR A 258 21.26 -9.50 -3.98
CA TYR A 258 19.91 -10.06 -3.96
C TYR A 258 19.07 -9.14 -3.08
N SER A 259 17.95 -8.63 -3.60
CA SER A 259 16.94 -7.96 -2.77
C SER A 259 16.66 -8.86 -1.57
N GLN A 260 16.87 -8.33 -0.39
CA GLN A 260 16.83 -9.19 0.80
C GLN A 260 15.39 -9.65 0.99
N SER A 261 15.18 -10.95 0.96
CA SER A 261 13.86 -11.59 0.97
C SER A 261 12.97 -11.16 2.14
N GLU A 262 13.57 -10.70 3.24
CA GLU A 262 12.84 -10.31 4.45
C GLU A 262 12.15 -8.93 4.33
N SER A 263 12.83 -7.89 3.79
CA SER A 263 12.20 -6.58 3.60
C SER A 263 11.15 -6.64 2.50
N PHE A 264 11.42 -7.35 1.42
CA PHE A 264 10.47 -7.55 0.34
C PHE A 264 9.23 -8.32 0.83
N SER A 265 9.44 -9.42 1.57
CA SER A 265 8.34 -10.17 2.20
C SER A 265 7.53 -9.30 3.16
N ALA A 266 8.19 -8.49 3.99
CA ALA A 266 7.52 -7.56 4.90
C ALA A 266 6.71 -6.49 4.15
N ALA A 267 7.23 -5.98 3.02
CA ALA A 267 6.52 -5.04 2.16
C ALA A 267 5.26 -5.67 1.54
N MET A 268 5.35 -6.90 1.04
CA MET A 268 4.21 -7.62 0.46
C MET A 268 3.15 -7.94 1.53
N ILE A 269 3.57 -8.32 2.74
CA ILE A 269 2.66 -8.52 3.87
C ILE A 269 1.97 -7.20 4.26
N LEU A 270 2.69 -6.08 4.25
CA LEU A 270 2.11 -4.77 4.50
C LEU A 270 1.07 -4.41 3.43
N LEU A 271 1.41 -4.59 2.14
CA LEU A 271 0.48 -4.37 1.02
C LEU A 271 -0.81 -5.16 1.18
N ALA A 272 -0.71 -6.47 1.44
CA ALA A 272 -1.88 -7.32 1.63
C ALA A 272 -2.78 -6.82 2.79
N ASN A 273 -2.17 -6.35 3.90
CA ASN A 273 -2.92 -5.80 5.02
C ASN A 273 -3.54 -4.42 4.71
N MET A 274 -2.87 -3.57 3.91
CA MET A 274 -3.44 -2.30 3.44
C MET A 274 -4.66 -2.53 2.56
N ILE A 275 -4.57 -3.46 1.61
CA ILE A 275 -5.69 -3.83 0.74
C ILE A 275 -6.85 -4.40 1.56
N ALA A 276 -6.59 -5.31 2.51
CA ALA A 276 -7.63 -5.86 3.37
C ALA A 276 -8.33 -4.78 4.21
N TYR A 277 -7.57 -3.81 4.74
CA TYR A 277 -8.11 -2.65 5.44
C TYR A 277 -9.01 -1.80 4.53
N LEU A 278 -8.52 -1.43 3.35
CA LEU A 278 -9.25 -0.61 2.39
C LEU A 278 -10.52 -1.30 1.89
N LEU A 279 -10.46 -2.59 1.59
CA LEU A 279 -11.63 -3.38 1.22
C LEU A 279 -12.68 -3.35 2.35
N ARG A 280 -12.25 -3.51 3.61
CA ARG A 280 -13.18 -3.40 4.75
C ARG A 280 -13.81 -2.02 4.83
N VAL A 281 -13.00 -0.95 4.70
CA VAL A 281 -13.52 0.43 4.65
C VAL A 281 -14.53 0.58 3.52
N SER A 282 -14.27 0.02 2.34
CA SER A 282 -15.16 0.14 1.18
C SER A 282 -16.55 -0.46 1.40
N PHE A 283 -16.67 -1.49 2.24
CA PHE A 283 -17.97 -2.09 2.55
C PHE A 283 -18.84 -1.22 3.45
N ASP A 284 -18.23 -0.37 4.26
CA ASP A 284 -18.94 0.54 5.16
C ASP A 284 -19.30 1.88 4.48
N LEU A 285 -18.85 2.08 3.23
CA LEU A 285 -19.08 3.32 2.48
C LEU A 285 -20.22 3.20 1.49
N LYS A 286 -20.81 4.35 1.21
CA LYS A 286 -21.90 4.50 0.23
C LYS A 286 -21.42 4.15 -1.18
N VAL A 287 -22.30 3.49 -1.93
CA VAL A 287 -22.05 3.13 -3.34
C VAL A 287 -22.55 4.25 -4.24
N GLU A 288 -21.71 4.68 -5.16
CA GLU A 288 -22.10 5.61 -6.21
C GLU A 288 -22.99 4.94 -7.25
N LYS A 289 -24.12 5.55 -7.53
CA LYS A 289 -25.06 5.15 -8.58
C LYS A 289 -25.31 6.32 -9.51
N THR A 290 -25.02 6.13 -10.78
CA THR A 290 -25.36 7.12 -11.81
C THR A 290 -26.81 6.90 -12.26
N ILE A 291 -27.62 7.97 -12.23
CA ILE A 291 -28.97 7.97 -12.74
C ILE A 291 -29.09 9.04 -13.85
N ARG A 292 -29.78 8.69 -14.93
CA ARG A 292 -30.13 9.64 -16.01
C ARG A 292 -31.51 10.21 -15.73
N LEU A 293 -31.62 11.53 -15.80
CA LEU A 293 -32.88 12.22 -15.58
C LEU A 293 -33.77 12.16 -16.83
N ASP A 294 -35.00 11.68 -16.67
CA ASP A 294 -35.96 11.64 -17.78
C ASP A 294 -36.65 12.98 -18.00
N ILE A 295 -36.74 13.80 -16.96
CA ILE A 295 -37.36 15.12 -16.95
C ILE A 295 -36.51 16.11 -16.17
N ASP A 296 -36.72 17.39 -16.40
CA ASP A 296 -36.08 18.44 -15.60
C ASP A 296 -36.48 18.30 -14.13
N LYS A 297 -35.50 18.26 -13.23
CA LYS A 297 -35.70 18.10 -11.79
C LYS A 297 -34.83 19.07 -11.00
N SER A 298 -35.37 19.57 -9.88
CA SER A 298 -34.56 20.31 -8.92
C SER A 298 -33.65 19.34 -8.11
N PRO A 299 -32.45 19.77 -7.70
CA PRO A 299 -31.60 18.97 -6.82
C PRO A 299 -32.29 18.48 -5.56
N ILE A 300 -33.09 19.37 -4.92
CA ILE A 300 -33.87 19.04 -3.73
C ILE A 300 -34.81 17.85 -3.99
N ARG A 301 -35.52 17.86 -5.12
CA ARG A 301 -36.43 16.78 -5.48
C ARG A 301 -35.70 15.46 -5.68
N ILE A 302 -34.53 15.49 -6.34
CA ILE A 302 -33.72 14.29 -6.57
C ILE A 302 -33.21 13.72 -5.23
N VAL A 303 -32.74 14.59 -4.34
CA VAL A 303 -32.27 14.20 -3.00
C VAL A 303 -33.39 13.55 -2.18
N ILE A 304 -34.56 14.15 -2.18
CA ILE A 304 -35.72 13.56 -1.47
C ILE A 304 -36.17 12.24 -2.13
N GLU A 305 -36.19 12.14 -3.45
CA GLU A 305 -36.58 10.92 -4.16
C GLU A 305 -35.55 9.76 -3.89
N GLN A 306 -34.25 10.07 -3.70
CA GLN A 306 -33.23 9.06 -3.51
C GLN A 306 -32.92 8.73 -2.05
N TYR A 307 -32.98 9.72 -1.18
CA TYR A 307 -32.57 9.57 0.23
C TYR A 307 -33.75 9.66 1.21
N GLY A 308 -34.91 10.10 0.76
CA GLY A 308 -36.12 10.29 1.61
C GLY A 308 -36.11 11.60 2.40
N GLU A 309 -34.98 12.25 2.59
CA GLU A 309 -34.80 13.48 3.38
C GLU A 309 -33.64 14.33 2.85
N LEU A 310 -33.51 15.56 3.34
CA LEU A 310 -32.36 16.42 3.00
C LEU A 310 -31.17 16.25 3.96
N GLY A 311 -31.36 15.50 5.03
CA GLY A 311 -30.41 15.36 6.11
C GLY A 311 -30.36 16.58 7.05
N GLU A 312 -29.68 16.44 8.17
CA GLU A 312 -29.50 17.51 9.14
C GLU A 312 -28.71 18.68 8.52
N ASN A 313 -29.25 19.90 8.59
CA ASN A 313 -28.70 21.10 7.93
C ASN A 313 -28.48 20.96 6.41
N ASP A 314 -29.35 20.23 5.71
CA ASP A 314 -29.32 20.02 4.26
C ASP A 314 -28.03 19.32 3.75
N ILE A 315 -27.33 18.57 4.61
CA ILE A 315 -26.03 17.95 4.30
C ILE A 315 -26.09 17.01 3.10
N LEU A 316 -27.20 16.31 2.87
CA LEU A 316 -27.36 15.41 1.71
C LEU A 316 -27.55 16.21 0.41
N LEU A 317 -28.17 17.38 0.49
CA LEU A 317 -28.30 18.29 -0.66
C LEU A 317 -26.93 18.88 -1.04
N ASP A 318 -26.17 19.37 -0.07
CA ASP A 318 -24.82 19.92 -0.30
C ASP A 318 -23.90 18.86 -0.85
N MET A 319 -23.96 17.63 -0.33
CA MET A 319 -23.21 16.49 -0.85
C MET A 319 -23.58 16.19 -2.31
N PHE A 320 -24.86 16.18 -2.65
CA PHE A 320 -25.34 15.94 -4.02
C PHE A 320 -24.90 17.05 -4.98
N ILE A 321 -25.02 18.32 -4.59
CA ILE A 321 -24.57 19.47 -5.39
C ILE A 321 -23.07 19.40 -5.66
N SER A 322 -22.28 19.11 -4.63
CA SER A 322 -20.83 19.01 -4.71
C SER A 322 -20.36 17.84 -5.57
N ALA A 323 -20.94 16.66 -5.37
CA ALA A 323 -20.60 15.45 -6.12
C ALA A 323 -20.87 15.60 -7.63
N ASN A 324 -21.97 16.26 -7.97
CA ASN A 324 -22.36 16.50 -9.36
C ASN A 324 -21.78 17.79 -9.94
N LYS A 325 -20.99 18.53 -9.15
CA LYS A 325 -20.37 19.81 -9.54
C LYS A 325 -21.38 20.78 -10.15
N LEU A 326 -22.59 20.85 -9.58
CA LEU A 326 -23.67 21.68 -10.09
C LEU A 326 -23.32 23.17 -9.93
N LYS A 327 -23.54 23.95 -10.99
CA LYS A 327 -23.24 25.38 -11.01
C LYS A 327 -24.31 26.17 -11.76
N GLY A 328 -24.45 27.45 -11.43
CA GLY A 328 -25.37 28.36 -12.11
C GLY A 328 -26.82 27.92 -11.99
N THR A 329 -27.52 27.76 -13.11
CA THR A 329 -28.93 27.36 -13.16
C THR A 329 -29.18 25.93 -12.71
N GLU A 330 -28.17 25.04 -12.78
CA GLU A 330 -28.27 23.64 -12.38
C GLU A 330 -28.47 23.45 -10.87
N ILE A 331 -28.09 24.44 -10.05
CA ILE A 331 -28.38 24.45 -8.60
C ILE A 331 -29.88 24.51 -8.35
N PHE A 332 -30.67 25.07 -9.29
CA PHE A 332 -32.11 25.17 -9.18
C PHE A 332 -32.83 24.09 -9.98
N ILE A 333 -32.42 23.85 -11.21
CA ILE A 333 -33.05 22.88 -12.12
C ILE A 333 -31.93 22.19 -12.96
N ILE A 334 -31.91 20.88 -12.89
CA ILE A 334 -31.03 20.02 -13.69
C ILE A 334 -31.84 19.56 -14.90
N PRO A 335 -31.33 19.77 -16.14
CA PRO A 335 -32.08 19.43 -17.34
C PRO A 335 -32.22 17.92 -17.53
N SER A 336 -33.30 17.53 -18.20
CA SER A 336 -33.51 16.14 -18.65
C SER A 336 -32.36 15.65 -19.52
N GLY A 337 -32.09 14.34 -19.45
CA GLY A 337 -30.99 13.70 -20.17
C GLY A 337 -29.62 13.82 -19.49
N ARG A 338 -29.46 14.67 -18.48
CA ARG A 338 -28.23 14.73 -17.68
C ARG A 338 -28.10 13.52 -16.78
N GLU A 339 -26.91 12.99 -16.72
CA GLU A 339 -26.51 11.97 -15.75
C GLU A 339 -26.07 12.63 -14.45
N VAL A 340 -26.58 12.13 -13.32
CA VAL A 340 -26.22 12.58 -11.98
C VAL A 340 -25.84 11.40 -11.10
N VAL A 341 -24.90 11.62 -10.22
CA VAL A 341 -24.43 10.63 -9.26
C VAL A 341 -25.21 10.80 -7.96
N VAL A 342 -25.71 9.69 -7.45
CA VAL A 342 -26.34 9.57 -6.13
C VAL A 342 -25.63 8.50 -5.32
N TYR A 343 -25.69 8.57 -4.00
CA TYR A 343 -25.03 7.66 -3.08
C TYR A 343 -26.07 6.77 -2.38
N VAL A 344 -25.96 5.47 -2.56
CA VAL A 344 -26.94 4.48 -2.04
C VAL A 344 -26.28 3.63 -0.97
#